data_968e07209318d1364df5b2590bc28c41
#
_entry.id   968e07209318d1364df5b2590bc28c41
#
_cell.length_a   1.000
_cell.length_b   1.000
_cell.length_c   1.000
_cell.angle_alpha   90.00
_cell.angle_beta   90.00
_cell.angle_gamma   90.00
#
_symmetry.space_group_name_H-M   'P 1'
#
loop_
_entity.id
_entity.type
_entity.pdbx_description
1 polymer ?
#
loop_
_entity_poly.entity_id
_entity_poly.type
_entity_poly.pdbx_seq_one_letter_code
_entity_poly.pdbx_strand_id
1 'polypeptide(L)'
;MFAETEGFLTAIQDQVILKRNYKKYILKQPDTYELCRRCGKESETIQHVTAACEQLAPTEYVMRHDGLAKIIHQKLAEAAELVEDKSPYTAANVLENENLRLYWNRSILTDKTIPYNRPDITFMDKKKKENLFDRHSCPKYT
;
A
#
# COMPACT_ATOMS: atom_id res chain seq x y z
N MET A 1 -8.18 -15.42 -13.20
CA MET A 1 -6.77 -15.41 -12.73
C MET A 1 -6.08 -16.63 -13.28
N PHE A 2 -4.80 -16.57 -13.62
CA PHE A 2 -4.10 -17.77 -14.14
C PHE A 2 -3.75 -18.71 -12.98
N ALA A 3 -3.82 -20.03 -13.22
CA ALA A 3 -3.57 -21.06 -12.20
C ALA A 3 -2.19 -20.93 -11.53
N GLU A 4 -1.17 -20.56 -12.30
CA GLU A 4 0.18 -20.31 -11.76
C GLU A 4 0.19 -19.13 -10.78
N THR A 5 -0.57 -18.08 -11.07
CA THR A 5 -0.67 -16.90 -10.18
C THR A 5 -1.38 -17.26 -8.88
N GLU A 6 -2.45 -18.05 -8.95
CA GLU A 6 -3.16 -18.55 -7.75
C GLU A 6 -2.25 -19.42 -6.90
N GLY A 7 -1.56 -20.38 -7.52
CA GLY A 7 -0.61 -21.24 -6.84
C GLY A 7 0.52 -20.43 -6.16
N PHE A 8 1.02 -19.41 -6.81
CA PHE A 8 2.06 -18.54 -6.24
C PHE A 8 1.53 -17.72 -5.05
N LEU A 9 0.34 -17.14 -5.15
CA LEU A 9 -0.28 -16.40 -4.06
C LEU A 9 -0.56 -17.29 -2.84
N THR A 10 -1.09 -18.51 -3.08
CA THR A 10 -1.30 -19.49 -2.03
C THR A 10 0.02 -19.88 -1.36
N ALA A 11 1.07 -20.13 -2.16
CA ALA A 11 2.39 -20.45 -1.62
C ALA A 11 3.00 -19.31 -0.79
N ILE A 12 2.69 -18.04 -1.12
CA ILE A 12 3.05 -16.88 -0.30
C ILE A 12 2.29 -16.91 1.03
N GLN A 13 0.98 -17.11 1.00
CA GLN A 13 0.12 -17.15 2.19
C GLN A 13 0.53 -18.27 3.15
N ASP A 14 0.80 -19.45 2.60
CA ASP A 14 1.23 -20.62 3.37
C ASP A 14 2.72 -20.61 3.74
N GLN A 15 3.46 -19.59 3.31
CA GLN A 15 4.88 -19.41 3.56
C GLN A 15 5.79 -20.55 3.03
N VAL A 16 5.32 -21.31 2.04
CA VAL A 16 6.04 -22.48 1.48
C VAL A 16 6.98 -22.13 0.31
N ILE A 17 7.17 -20.85 0.01
CA ILE A 17 8.13 -20.41 -1.01
C ILE A 17 9.56 -20.75 -0.57
N LEU A 18 10.36 -21.29 -1.49
CA LEU A 18 11.74 -21.71 -1.29
C LEU A 18 12.69 -20.53 -0.99
N LYS A 19 12.60 -19.99 0.23
CA LYS A 19 13.51 -18.99 0.76
C LYS A 19 14.58 -19.66 1.61
N ARG A 20 15.65 -18.93 1.94
CA ARG A 20 16.72 -19.44 2.79
C ARG A 20 16.22 -19.89 4.15
N ASN A 21 15.34 -19.13 4.77
CA ASN A 21 14.71 -19.50 6.02
C ASN A 21 13.94 -20.83 5.91
N TYR A 22 13.09 -20.97 4.87
CA TYR A 22 12.35 -22.21 4.62
C TYR A 22 13.28 -23.42 4.38
N LYS A 23 14.33 -23.22 3.56
CA LYS A 23 15.32 -24.27 3.28
C LYS A 23 16.02 -24.73 4.56
N LYS A 24 16.42 -23.80 5.43
CA LYS A 24 17.12 -24.10 6.68
C LYS A 24 16.25 -24.82 7.70
N TYR A 25 15.06 -24.28 7.98
CA TYR A 25 14.25 -24.75 9.10
C TYR A 25 13.22 -25.81 8.73
N ILE A 26 12.67 -25.77 7.52
CA ILE A 26 11.65 -26.72 7.08
C ILE A 26 12.28 -27.87 6.31
N LEU A 27 13.13 -27.58 5.32
CA LEU A 27 13.82 -28.61 4.55
C LEU A 27 15.10 -29.13 5.23
N LYS A 28 15.49 -28.53 6.37
CA LYS A 28 16.64 -28.93 7.18
C LYS A 28 17.95 -29.08 6.39
N GLN A 29 18.17 -28.18 5.41
CA GLN A 29 19.40 -28.16 4.63
C GLN A 29 20.54 -27.54 5.47
N PRO A 30 21.58 -28.29 5.88
CA PRO A 30 22.54 -27.86 6.89
C PRO A 30 23.41 -26.67 6.44
N ASP A 31 23.74 -26.61 5.16
CA ASP A 31 24.65 -25.59 4.58
C ASP A 31 23.96 -24.32 4.13
N THR A 32 22.70 -24.10 4.54
CA THR A 32 21.93 -22.94 4.12
C THR A 32 22.01 -21.81 5.14
N TYR A 33 22.57 -20.68 4.74
CA TYR A 33 22.48 -19.44 5.50
C TYR A 33 21.05 -18.93 5.49
N GLU A 34 20.52 -18.53 6.65
CA GLU A 34 19.16 -18.02 6.78
C GLU A 34 19.01 -16.56 6.38
N LEU A 35 20.12 -15.79 6.38
CA LEU A 35 20.09 -14.36 6.16
C LEU A 35 19.65 -13.98 4.75
N CYS A 36 18.96 -12.86 4.66
CA CYS A 36 18.47 -12.29 3.41
C CYS A 36 19.59 -12.05 2.40
N ARG A 37 19.42 -12.52 1.19
CA ARG A 37 20.38 -12.36 0.07
C ARG A 37 20.59 -10.90 -0.34
N ARG A 38 19.66 -10.01 0.00
CA ARG A 38 19.73 -8.57 -0.37
C ARG A 38 20.43 -7.76 0.70
N CYS A 39 19.97 -7.80 1.95
CA CYS A 39 20.55 -6.98 3.01
C CYS A 39 21.60 -7.70 3.87
N GLY A 40 21.58 -9.04 3.91
CA GLY A 40 22.51 -9.83 4.71
C GLY A 40 22.32 -9.74 6.24
N LYS A 41 21.30 -9.02 6.73
CA LYS A 41 21.14 -8.71 8.15
C LYS A 41 20.07 -9.57 8.84
N GLU A 42 18.91 -9.68 8.21
CA GLU A 42 17.73 -10.33 8.76
C GLU A 42 17.48 -11.69 8.11
N SER A 43 16.73 -12.56 8.79
CA SER A 43 16.30 -13.83 8.19
C SER A 43 15.47 -13.63 6.93
N GLU A 44 15.73 -14.42 5.89
CA GLU A 44 15.01 -14.37 4.62
C GLU A 44 13.60 -14.97 4.74
N THR A 45 12.74 -14.29 5.47
CA THR A 45 11.31 -14.62 5.57
C THR A 45 10.52 -13.94 4.45
N ILE A 46 9.26 -14.35 4.23
CA ILE A 46 8.38 -13.68 3.27
C ILE A 46 8.13 -12.23 3.70
N GLN A 47 7.80 -12.03 4.96
CA GLN A 47 7.54 -10.71 5.53
C GLN A 47 8.74 -9.78 5.35
N HIS A 48 9.95 -10.28 5.65
CA HIS A 48 11.16 -9.48 5.46
C HIS A 48 11.36 -9.07 4.01
N VAL A 49 11.29 -10.01 3.08
CA VAL A 49 11.54 -9.74 1.65
C VAL A 49 10.46 -8.87 1.02
N THR A 50 9.20 -9.01 1.46
CA THR A 50 8.08 -8.26 0.87
C THR A 50 7.90 -6.85 1.44
N ALA A 51 8.25 -6.63 2.71
CA ALA A 51 7.91 -5.36 3.38
C ALA A 51 9.04 -4.74 4.22
N ALA A 52 9.95 -5.54 4.80
CA ALA A 52 10.87 -5.06 5.82
C ALA A 52 12.33 -4.95 5.38
N CYS A 53 12.70 -5.49 4.22
CA CYS A 53 14.08 -5.45 3.76
C CYS A 53 14.51 -4.02 3.42
N GLU A 54 15.50 -3.48 4.11
CA GLU A 54 16.01 -2.11 3.90
C GLU A 54 16.51 -1.84 2.47
N GLN A 55 16.93 -2.88 1.74
CA GLN A 55 17.39 -2.78 0.36
C GLN A 55 16.22 -2.80 -0.65
N LEU A 56 15.11 -3.43 -0.30
CA LEU A 56 13.95 -3.59 -1.18
C LEU A 56 12.82 -2.60 -0.86
N ALA A 57 12.75 -2.13 0.39
CA ALA A 57 11.69 -1.24 0.84
C ALA A 57 11.62 0.09 0.04
N PRO A 58 12.73 0.80 -0.22
CA PRO A 58 12.67 2.07 -0.93
C PRO A 58 12.35 1.94 -2.43
N THR A 59 12.43 0.75 -3.00
CA THR A 59 12.22 0.52 -4.43
C THR A 59 11.05 -0.42 -4.70
N GLU A 60 11.26 -1.71 -4.51
CA GLU A 60 10.29 -2.76 -4.87
C GLU A 60 8.98 -2.67 -4.09
N TYR A 61 9.05 -2.36 -2.80
CA TYR A 61 7.85 -2.16 -1.98
C TYR A 61 7.06 -0.95 -2.46
N VAL A 62 7.73 0.20 -2.61
CA VAL A 62 7.09 1.45 -3.06
C VAL A 62 6.45 1.27 -4.44
N MET A 63 7.15 0.64 -5.39
CA MET A 63 6.60 0.39 -6.73
C MET A 63 5.32 -0.46 -6.69
N ARG A 64 5.28 -1.52 -5.88
CA ARG A 64 4.08 -2.36 -5.73
C ARG A 64 2.95 -1.61 -5.06
N HIS A 65 3.27 -0.90 -3.97
CA HIS A 65 2.33 -0.06 -3.22
C HIS A 65 1.69 0.99 -4.12
N ASP A 66 2.50 1.79 -4.79
CA ASP A 66 2.02 2.85 -5.68
C ASP A 66 1.25 2.30 -6.89
N GLY A 67 1.65 1.14 -7.40
CA GLY A 67 0.92 0.45 -8.46
C GLY A 67 -0.51 0.10 -8.05
N LEU A 68 -0.68 -0.49 -6.86
CA LEU A 68 -1.99 -0.81 -6.31
C LEU A 68 -2.80 0.45 -5.99
N ALA A 69 -2.17 1.43 -5.34
CA ALA A 69 -2.81 2.68 -4.98
C ALA A 69 -3.32 3.45 -6.22
N LYS A 70 -2.57 3.43 -7.33
CA LYS A 70 -3.03 4.03 -8.61
C LYS A 70 -4.29 3.37 -9.16
N ILE A 71 -4.37 2.04 -9.10
CA ILE A 71 -5.57 1.30 -9.54
C ILE A 71 -6.77 1.69 -8.69
N ILE A 72 -6.61 1.76 -7.36
CA ILE A 72 -7.67 2.18 -6.44
C ILE A 72 -8.09 3.63 -6.75
N HIS A 73 -7.12 4.54 -6.92
CA HIS A 73 -7.39 5.93 -7.25
C HIS A 73 -8.17 6.06 -8.57
N GLN A 74 -7.78 5.31 -9.60
CA GLN A 74 -8.49 5.27 -10.88
C GLN A 74 -9.94 4.81 -10.70
N LYS A 75 -10.16 3.70 -9.98
CA LYS A 75 -11.50 3.16 -9.75
C LYS A 75 -12.38 4.11 -8.94
N LEU A 76 -11.82 4.82 -7.99
CA LEU A 76 -12.55 5.87 -7.25
C LEU A 76 -12.87 7.06 -8.14
N ALA A 77 -11.95 7.48 -9.00
CA ALA A 77 -12.15 8.58 -9.93
C ALA A 77 -13.22 8.26 -10.98
N GLU A 78 -13.22 7.04 -11.53
CA GLU A 78 -14.25 6.53 -12.44
C GLU A 78 -15.63 6.49 -11.76
N ALA A 79 -15.70 5.89 -10.55
CA ALA A 79 -16.96 5.79 -9.79
C ALA A 79 -17.53 7.15 -9.36
N ALA A 80 -16.68 8.15 -9.21
CA ALA A 80 -17.06 9.53 -8.87
C ALA A 80 -17.29 10.42 -10.10
N GLU A 81 -17.24 9.86 -11.33
CA GLU A 81 -17.37 10.57 -12.61
C GLU A 81 -16.37 11.74 -12.74
N LEU A 82 -15.17 11.57 -12.15
CA LEU A 82 -14.10 12.58 -12.22
C LEU A 82 -13.19 12.39 -13.43
N VAL A 83 -13.20 11.20 -14.02
CA VAL A 83 -12.45 10.84 -15.22
C VAL A 83 -13.28 9.89 -16.08
N GLU A 84 -13.07 9.94 -17.39
CA GLU A 84 -13.56 8.92 -18.31
C GLU A 84 -12.63 7.70 -18.22
N ASP A 85 -13.16 6.50 -18.48
CA ASP A 85 -12.36 5.26 -18.55
C ASP A 85 -11.39 5.35 -19.75
N LYS A 86 -10.21 5.88 -19.49
CA LYS A 86 -9.14 6.03 -20.47
C LYS A 86 -7.86 5.39 -19.96
N SER A 87 -7.38 4.39 -20.66
CA SER A 87 -6.03 3.84 -20.48
C SER A 87 -5.08 4.51 -21.48
N PRO A 88 -3.85 4.91 -21.07
CA PRO A 88 -3.23 4.75 -19.75
C PRO A 88 -3.66 5.83 -18.75
N TYR A 89 -3.86 5.44 -17.48
CA TYR A 89 -4.21 6.34 -16.40
C TYR A 89 -2.99 6.89 -15.66
N THR A 90 -2.97 8.20 -15.46
CA THR A 90 -1.99 8.86 -14.58
C THR A 90 -2.75 9.54 -13.44
N ALA A 91 -2.40 9.16 -12.21
CA ALA A 91 -3.04 9.72 -11.03
C ALA A 91 -2.73 11.23 -10.91
N ALA A 92 -3.72 12.07 -11.06
CA ALA A 92 -3.59 13.50 -10.84
C ALA A 92 -3.58 13.80 -9.33
N ASN A 93 -2.82 14.82 -8.93
CA ASN A 93 -2.72 15.21 -7.53
C ASN A 93 -4.06 15.61 -6.92
N VAL A 94 -4.95 16.17 -7.73
CA VAL A 94 -6.31 16.56 -7.33
C VAL A 94 -7.23 16.37 -8.52
N LEU A 95 -8.32 15.65 -8.30
CA LEU A 95 -9.45 15.56 -9.20
C LEU A 95 -10.70 16.05 -8.47
N GLU A 96 -11.51 16.87 -9.08
CA GLU A 96 -12.72 17.38 -8.45
C GLU A 96 -13.86 17.67 -9.42
N ASN A 97 -15.08 17.54 -8.91
CA ASN A 97 -16.31 18.04 -9.51
C ASN A 97 -17.08 18.88 -8.47
N GLU A 98 -18.31 19.24 -8.76
CA GLU A 98 -19.14 20.05 -7.87
C GLU A 98 -19.35 19.41 -6.48
N ASN A 99 -19.43 18.09 -6.40
CA ASN A 99 -19.81 17.35 -5.20
C ASN A 99 -18.62 16.71 -4.47
N LEU A 100 -17.60 16.29 -5.20
CA LEU A 100 -16.56 15.41 -4.70
C LEU A 100 -15.17 15.95 -5.02
N ARG A 101 -14.19 15.59 -4.19
CA ARG A 101 -12.78 15.88 -4.41
C ARG A 101 -11.94 14.67 -4.01
N LEU A 102 -11.05 14.25 -4.90
CA LEU A 102 -10.14 13.13 -4.73
C LEU A 102 -8.71 13.65 -4.77
N TYR A 103 -7.94 13.35 -3.75
CA TYR A 103 -6.53 13.73 -3.64
C TYR A 103 -5.64 12.49 -3.78
N TRP A 104 -4.52 12.67 -4.45
CA TRP A 104 -3.45 11.71 -4.56
C TRP A 104 -2.23 12.21 -3.80
N ASN A 105 -1.76 11.42 -2.81
CA ASN A 105 -0.50 11.63 -2.09
C ASN A 105 -0.30 13.08 -1.57
N ARG A 106 -1.32 13.67 -0.95
CA ARG A 106 -1.33 15.04 -0.45
C ARG A 106 -1.31 15.09 1.07
N SER A 107 -0.48 15.97 1.61
CA SER A 107 -0.46 16.24 3.06
C SER A 107 -1.75 16.91 3.49
N ILE A 108 -2.29 16.44 4.63
CA ILE A 108 -3.45 17.05 5.30
C ILE A 108 -2.90 18.01 6.37
N LEU A 109 -3.34 19.26 6.31
CA LEU A 109 -3.07 20.24 7.35
C LEU A 109 -4.03 19.99 8.52
N THR A 110 -3.48 19.86 9.72
CA THR A 110 -4.23 19.68 10.96
C THR A 110 -3.76 20.66 12.00
N ASP A 111 -4.61 21.00 12.97
CA ASP A 111 -4.32 21.92 14.06
C ASP A 111 -3.14 21.46 14.93
N LYS A 112 -2.95 20.15 14.99
CA LYS A 112 -1.83 19.53 15.71
C LYS A 112 -0.93 18.82 14.73
N THR A 113 0.38 18.87 14.97
CA THR A 113 1.34 18.07 14.21
C THR A 113 1.06 16.58 14.41
N ILE A 114 0.68 15.89 13.36
CA ILE A 114 0.44 14.45 13.34
C ILE A 114 1.56 13.81 12.54
N PRO A 115 2.28 12.82 13.08
CA PRO A 115 3.14 11.96 12.28
C PRO A 115 2.29 11.28 11.20
N TYR A 116 2.82 11.16 9.99
CA TYR A 116 2.12 10.49 8.88
C TYR A 116 0.84 11.19 8.40
N ASN A 117 0.89 12.52 8.26
CA ASN A 117 -0.21 13.34 7.77
C ASN A 117 -0.38 13.34 6.24
N ARG A 118 0.23 12.39 5.53
CA ARG A 118 0.21 12.28 4.07
C ARG A 118 -0.36 10.93 3.63
N PRO A 119 -1.68 10.76 3.63
CA PRO A 119 -2.31 9.58 3.10
C PRO A 119 -2.15 9.50 1.58
N ASP A 120 -2.12 8.27 1.06
CA ASP A 120 -1.98 8.02 -0.38
C ASP A 120 -3.18 8.52 -1.16
N ILE A 121 -4.38 8.27 -0.63
CA ILE A 121 -5.64 8.68 -1.24
C ILE A 121 -6.52 9.32 -0.18
N THR A 122 -7.06 10.50 -0.50
CA THR A 122 -8.08 11.16 0.33
C THR A 122 -9.29 11.47 -0.53
N PHE A 123 -10.44 10.95 -0.12
CA PHE A 123 -11.72 11.21 -0.77
C PHE A 123 -12.57 12.13 0.10
N MET A 124 -13.03 13.23 -0.47
CA MET A 124 -13.78 14.26 0.25
C MET A 124 -15.11 14.53 -0.43
N ASP A 125 -16.18 14.40 0.32
CA ASP A 125 -17.52 14.84 -0.05
C ASP A 125 -17.67 16.33 0.33
N LYS A 126 -17.80 17.20 -0.64
CA LYS A 126 -17.92 18.67 -0.42
C LYS A 126 -19.24 19.03 0.29
N LYS A 127 -20.30 18.26 0.09
CA LYS A 127 -21.60 18.50 0.74
C LYS A 127 -21.58 18.17 2.22
N LYS A 128 -20.83 17.13 2.62
CA LYS A 128 -20.69 16.73 4.02
C LYS A 128 -19.71 17.60 4.80
N LYS A 129 -18.87 18.38 4.12
CA LYS A 129 -17.90 19.24 4.76
C LYS A 129 -18.53 20.32 5.63
N GLU A 130 -19.69 20.84 5.26
CA GLU A 130 -20.43 21.83 6.06
C GLU A 130 -20.88 21.28 7.42
N ASN A 131 -21.05 19.95 7.52
CA ASN A 131 -21.49 19.29 8.77
C ASN A 131 -20.34 18.67 9.60
N LEU A 132 -19.13 18.53 9.08
CA LEU A 132 -18.02 17.85 9.75
C LEU A 132 -17.13 18.80 10.56
N PHE A 133 -17.11 20.08 10.24
CA PHE A 133 -16.40 21.09 11.03
C PHE A 133 -17.18 21.61 12.24
N ASP A 134 -18.49 21.33 12.32
CA ASP A 134 -19.35 21.77 13.44
C ASP A 134 -19.46 20.75 14.58
N ARG A 135 -18.79 19.60 14.51
CA ARG A 135 -18.76 18.62 15.59
C ARG A 135 -17.36 18.49 16.20
N HIS A 136 -17.15 19.22 17.26
CA HIS A 136 -16.16 18.93 18.28
C HIS A 136 -16.35 17.51 18.81
N SER A 137 -15.69 16.53 18.23
CA SER A 137 -15.38 15.27 18.93
C SER A 137 -14.29 14.52 18.17
N CYS A 138 -13.06 14.88 18.46
CA CYS A 138 -11.95 13.96 18.25
C CYS A 138 -12.12 12.82 19.26
N PRO A 139 -12.19 11.53 18.87
CA PRO A 139 -12.14 10.45 19.84
C PRO A 139 -10.81 10.51 20.57
N LYS A 140 -10.86 10.67 21.88
CA LYS A 140 -9.68 10.52 22.74
C LYS A 140 -9.32 9.04 22.76
N TYR A 141 -8.25 8.68 22.08
CA TYR A 141 -7.57 7.41 22.34
C TYR A 141 -6.76 7.59 23.64
N THR A 142 -7.23 6.94 24.71
CA THR A 142 -6.45 6.62 25.90
C THR A 142 -5.61 5.40 25.65
#